data_e50e2f82d9d25adf2d45beb3c70ccea8
#
_entry.id   e50e2f82d9d25adf2d45beb3c70ccea8
#
_cell.length_a   1.000
_cell.length_b   1.000
_cell.length_c   1.000
_cell.angle_alpha   90.00
_cell.angle_beta   90.00
_cell.angle_gamma   90.00
#
_symmetry.space_group_name_H-M   'P 1'
#
loop_
_entity.id
_entity.type
_entity.pdbx_description
1 polymer ?
#
loop_
_entity_poly.entity_id
_entity_poly.type
_entity_poly.pdbx_seq_one_letter_code
_entity_poly.pdbx_strand_id
1 'polypeptide(L)'
;MLNLYVKLDIGVVLKYNNMKISLNKICSLVIFTFCLLAGDTYHVMARDREQKYKLVFREEFNLPDGSQPNPKLWSRVPRANNLWAKWNSDTADVVFIKNGRLVCRVIPNTNPADTAMMLAGAVFTKHKFAFKYGKIEVRMRTNLLKGNFPAAWIMPQVPGNPYRYGEVDLIEYFGNEGIARQTIHSHRTAILKKSDQKTVFMTRNINRDKWHVYGLEWTPHALVTSIDGETTGCYLKSDDPVKLEEGQWSFDRSFFIILNQSVGYGNWHAPDPHA
;
A
#
# COMPACT_ATOMS: atom_id res chain seq x y z
N MET A 1 -22.22 -0.45 -9.71
CA MET A 1 -20.91 -0.91 -10.22
C MET A 1 -19.80 -0.22 -9.44
N LEU A 2 -18.96 -0.99 -8.84
CA LEU A 2 -17.91 -0.54 -7.94
C LEU A 2 -16.56 -0.62 -8.65
N ASN A 3 -15.91 0.51 -8.86
CA ASN A 3 -14.69 0.57 -9.64
C ASN A 3 -13.54 1.17 -8.81
N LEU A 4 -12.46 0.44 -8.67
CA LEU A 4 -11.15 0.96 -8.32
C LEU A 4 -10.40 1.27 -9.62
N TYR A 5 -9.95 2.50 -9.78
CA TYR A 5 -9.10 2.91 -10.89
C TYR A 5 -7.69 3.13 -10.35
N VAL A 6 -6.72 2.44 -10.95
CA VAL A 6 -5.33 2.57 -10.56
C VAL A 6 -4.49 2.97 -11.76
N LYS A 7 -3.68 3.98 -11.57
CA LYS A 7 -2.52 4.28 -12.40
C LYS A 7 -1.30 4.21 -11.48
N LEU A 8 -0.33 3.40 -11.84
CA LEU A 8 0.87 3.19 -11.07
C LEU A 8 2.03 3.94 -11.70
N ASP A 9 2.47 4.99 -11.03
CA ASP A 9 3.80 5.54 -11.23
C ASP A 9 4.68 5.02 -10.09
N ILE A 10 5.53 4.05 -10.38
CA ILE A 10 6.50 3.56 -9.41
C ILE A 10 7.87 4.05 -9.85
N GLY A 11 8.35 5.07 -9.20
CA GLY A 11 9.73 5.49 -9.29
C GLY A 11 10.53 4.88 -8.14
N VAL A 12 11.66 4.18 -8.43
CA VAL A 12 12.84 4.38 -7.66
C VAL A 12 13.44 3.29 -6.80
N VAL A 13 14.67 2.95 -7.10
CA VAL A 13 15.62 2.29 -6.17
C VAL A 13 16.85 3.15 -5.97
N LEU A 14 17.24 3.37 -4.71
CA LEU A 14 18.53 3.89 -4.33
C LEU A 14 19.56 2.78 -4.22
N LYS A 15 20.73 2.95 -4.86
CA LYS A 15 21.96 2.34 -4.35
C LYS A 15 22.45 3.17 -3.17
N TYR A 16 22.30 2.66 -1.96
CA TYR A 16 22.98 3.21 -0.79
C TYR A 16 24.44 2.84 -0.85
N ASN A 17 25.32 3.82 -1.05
CA ASN A 17 26.70 3.73 -0.63
C ASN A 17 26.74 3.99 0.89
N ASN A 18 27.36 3.06 1.61
CA ASN A 18 27.52 3.07 3.07
C ASN A 18 27.79 4.47 3.65
N MET A 19 26.78 5.10 4.21
CA MET A 19 26.96 6.30 5.00
C MET A 19 26.22 6.12 6.33
N LYS A 20 26.95 6.01 7.42
CA LYS A 20 26.39 6.08 8.78
C LYS A 20 25.78 7.46 8.99
N ILE A 21 24.47 7.55 8.96
CA ILE A 21 23.72 8.76 9.32
C ILE A 21 23.14 8.51 10.72
N SER A 22 23.43 9.44 11.64
CA SER A 22 22.86 9.40 13.00
C SER A 22 21.33 9.47 12.91
N LEU A 23 20.63 8.51 13.54
CA LEU A 23 19.18 8.37 13.58
C LEU A 23 18.43 9.67 13.94
N ASN A 24 19.04 10.50 14.80
CA ASN A 24 18.46 11.79 15.22
C ASN A 24 18.30 12.81 14.07
N LYS A 25 18.98 12.62 12.94
CA LYS A 25 18.89 13.55 11.80
C LYS A 25 17.77 13.21 10.81
N ILE A 26 17.35 11.97 10.73
CA ILE A 26 16.29 11.54 9.78
C ILE A 26 14.91 11.97 10.29
N CYS A 27 14.64 11.79 11.57
CA CYS A 27 13.38 12.26 12.18
C CYS A 27 13.30 13.78 12.27
N SER A 28 14.41 14.48 12.48
CA SER A 28 14.41 15.95 12.52
C SER A 28 13.99 16.58 11.19
N LEU A 29 14.29 15.95 10.05
CA LEU A 29 13.89 16.49 8.73
C LEU A 29 12.39 16.33 8.44
N VAL A 30 11.76 15.27 8.95
CA VAL A 30 10.33 14.99 8.74
C VAL A 30 9.45 15.72 9.79
N ILE A 31 9.97 15.95 10.99
CA ILE A 31 9.23 16.61 12.09
C ILE A 31 9.24 18.14 11.97
N PHE A 32 10.20 18.74 11.24
CA PHE A 32 10.35 20.19 11.16
C PHE A 32 9.24 20.89 10.34
N THR A 33 8.48 20.20 9.54
CA THR A 33 7.33 20.79 8.83
C THR A 33 6.09 20.92 9.74
N PHE A 34 6.07 20.29 10.91
CA PHE A 34 4.93 20.31 11.84
C PHE A 34 5.10 21.22 13.07
N CYS A 35 6.28 21.79 13.32
CA CYS A 35 6.57 22.61 14.50
C CYS A 35 6.80 24.12 14.21
N LEU A 36 6.24 24.67 13.14
CA LEU A 36 6.31 26.12 12.83
C LEU A 36 5.25 26.96 13.56
N LEU A 37 5.03 26.73 14.86
CA LEU A 37 4.20 27.59 15.73
C LEU A 37 4.88 27.97 17.05
N ALA A 38 6.22 28.00 17.10
CA ALA A 38 6.93 28.64 18.21
C ALA A 38 8.17 29.33 17.61
N GLY A 39 8.13 30.67 17.60
CA GLY A 39 9.18 31.47 17.02
C GLY A 39 10.54 31.26 17.68
N ASP A 40 11.45 30.70 16.95
CA ASP A 40 12.89 30.96 17.03
C ASP A 40 13.51 30.49 15.71
N THR A 41 14.08 31.44 15.00
CA THR A 41 14.70 31.30 13.68
C THR A 41 16.02 30.55 13.79
N TYR A 42 16.00 29.24 13.67
CA TYR A 42 17.19 28.48 13.27
C TYR A 42 17.13 28.24 11.76
N HIS A 43 17.86 29.05 11.00
CA HIS A 43 18.22 28.74 9.62
C HIS A 43 19.11 27.49 9.63
N VAL A 44 18.51 26.32 9.69
CA VAL A 44 19.19 25.10 9.24
C VAL A 44 19.18 25.16 7.73
N MET A 45 20.35 25.45 7.15
CA MET A 45 20.59 25.22 5.73
C MET A 45 20.41 23.72 5.48
N ALA A 46 19.18 23.32 5.15
CA ALA A 46 18.91 22.08 4.44
C ALA A 46 19.57 22.24 3.07
N ARG A 47 20.83 21.85 2.94
CA ARG A 47 21.38 21.51 1.64
C ARG A 47 20.55 20.34 1.17
N ASP A 48 19.60 20.60 0.29
CA ASP A 48 18.95 19.65 -0.57
C ASP A 48 20.02 18.80 -1.26
N ARG A 49 20.40 17.70 -0.64
CA ARG A 49 20.93 16.58 -1.39
C ARG A 49 19.69 15.96 -2.02
N GLU A 50 19.33 16.42 -3.21
CA GLU A 50 18.45 15.71 -4.11
C GLU A 50 18.85 14.25 -4.09
N GLN A 51 18.14 13.44 -3.35
CA GLN A 51 18.30 11.99 -3.40
C GLN A 51 17.90 11.59 -4.81
N LYS A 52 18.89 11.36 -5.68
CA LYS A 52 18.66 10.99 -7.08
C LYS A 52 18.09 9.58 -7.12
N TYR A 53 16.83 9.51 -7.23
CA TYR A 53 16.11 8.30 -7.45
C TYR A 53 16.27 7.87 -8.92
N LYS A 54 16.38 6.56 -9.18
CA LYS A 54 16.35 5.97 -10.52
C LYS A 54 15.03 5.23 -10.69
N LEU A 55 14.25 5.60 -11.71
CA LEU A 55 13.04 4.87 -12.08
C LEU A 55 13.39 3.43 -12.48
N VAL A 56 12.81 2.44 -11.79
CA VAL A 56 13.06 1.01 -12.05
C VAL A 56 11.83 0.26 -12.50
N PHE A 57 10.65 0.80 -12.20
CA PHE A 57 9.38 0.21 -12.60
C PHE A 57 8.37 1.33 -12.82
N ARG A 58 7.62 1.22 -13.92
CA ARG A 58 6.51 2.11 -14.24
C ARG A 58 5.43 1.31 -14.94
N GLU A 59 4.18 1.43 -14.47
CA GLU A 59 3.04 0.80 -15.10
C GLU A 59 1.92 1.82 -15.29
N GLU A 60 1.67 2.16 -16.54
CA GLU A 60 0.66 3.15 -16.93
C GLU A 60 -0.68 2.51 -17.32
N PHE A 61 -0.72 1.18 -17.47
CA PHE A 61 -1.87 0.43 -17.95
C PHE A 61 -2.40 0.91 -19.32
N ASN A 62 -1.51 1.41 -20.18
CA ASN A 62 -1.82 1.92 -21.52
C ASN A 62 -2.03 0.76 -22.52
N LEU A 63 -3.07 -0.03 -22.28
CA LEU A 63 -3.50 -1.13 -23.13
C LEU A 63 -4.92 -0.85 -23.63
N PRO A 64 -5.39 -1.52 -24.72
CA PRO A 64 -6.76 -1.38 -25.22
C PRO A 64 -7.81 -1.66 -24.15
N ASP A 65 -8.95 -0.98 -24.23
CA ASP A 65 -10.08 -1.19 -23.34
C ASP A 65 -10.55 -2.66 -23.37
N GLY A 66 -10.87 -3.22 -22.21
CA GLY A 66 -11.22 -4.62 -22.03
C GLY A 66 -10.03 -5.58 -21.91
N SER A 67 -8.81 -5.16 -22.21
CA SER A 67 -7.62 -5.99 -22.04
C SER A 67 -7.38 -6.36 -20.57
N GLN A 68 -6.73 -7.48 -20.36
CA GLN A 68 -6.15 -7.82 -19.06
C GLN A 68 -4.83 -7.06 -18.86
N PRO A 69 -4.41 -6.75 -17.61
CA PRO A 69 -3.11 -6.17 -17.35
C PRO A 69 -1.98 -7.09 -17.85
N ASN A 70 -0.85 -6.49 -18.19
CA ASN A 70 0.30 -7.20 -18.79
C ASN A 70 0.69 -8.46 -17.97
N PRO A 71 0.53 -9.68 -18.50
CA PRO A 71 0.78 -10.91 -17.76
C PRO A 71 2.26 -11.15 -17.41
N LYS A 72 3.20 -10.41 -18.01
CA LYS A 72 4.62 -10.44 -17.61
C LYS A 72 4.87 -9.72 -16.29
N LEU A 73 4.00 -8.79 -15.92
CA LEU A 73 4.11 -7.95 -14.72
C LEU A 73 3.07 -8.30 -13.65
N TRP A 74 1.88 -8.72 -14.06
CA TRP A 74 0.74 -8.93 -13.20
C TRP A 74 0.19 -10.33 -13.27
N SER A 75 -0.23 -10.86 -12.14
CA SER A 75 -1.08 -12.06 -12.02
C SER A 75 -2.36 -11.70 -11.30
N ARG A 76 -3.42 -12.46 -11.55
CA ARG A 76 -4.64 -12.44 -10.73
C ARG A 76 -4.35 -13.02 -9.37
N VAL A 77 -4.88 -12.42 -8.32
CA VAL A 77 -4.82 -13.02 -6.99
C VAL A 77 -5.90 -14.10 -6.89
N PRO A 78 -5.55 -15.35 -6.61
CA PRO A 78 -6.53 -16.40 -6.51
C PRO A 78 -7.46 -16.21 -5.30
N ARG A 79 -8.65 -16.81 -5.37
CA ARG A 79 -9.54 -16.93 -4.21
C ARG A 79 -8.84 -17.71 -3.09
N ALA A 80 -8.98 -17.24 -1.86
CA ALA A 80 -8.35 -17.86 -0.70
C ALA A 80 -9.24 -17.73 0.56
N ASN A 81 -8.91 -18.54 1.57
CA ASN A 81 -9.65 -18.58 2.84
C ASN A 81 -9.27 -17.45 3.82
N ASN A 82 -8.87 -16.30 3.30
CA ASN A 82 -8.67 -15.09 4.10
C ASN A 82 -9.70 -14.04 3.73
N LEU A 83 -9.94 -13.11 4.62
CA LEU A 83 -11.06 -12.17 4.50
C LEU A 83 -10.99 -11.32 3.22
N TRP A 84 -9.82 -10.81 2.86
CA TRP A 84 -9.67 -9.89 1.73
C TRP A 84 -9.71 -10.59 0.36
N ALA A 85 -9.34 -11.89 0.28
CA ALA A 85 -9.31 -12.65 -0.96
C ALA A 85 -10.48 -13.66 -1.10
N LYS A 86 -11.40 -13.69 -0.14
CA LYS A 86 -12.51 -14.65 -0.08
C LYS A 86 -13.37 -14.66 -1.34
N TRP A 87 -13.55 -13.51 -1.96
CA TRP A 87 -14.39 -13.32 -3.12
C TRP A 87 -13.61 -13.05 -4.42
N ASN A 88 -12.27 -13.20 -4.40
CA ASN A 88 -11.47 -13.02 -5.60
C ASN A 88 -11.91 -13.97 -6.71
N SER A 89 -11.87 -13.46 -7.93
CA SER A 89 -12.23 -14.18 -9.14
C SER A 89 -11.26 -13.91 -10.26
N ASP A 90 -11.05 -14.87 -11.13
CA ASP A 90 -10.22 -14.79 -12.33
C ASP A 90 -11.03 -14.34 -13.57
N THR A 91 -12.35 -14.13 -13.45
CA THR A 91 -13.15 -13.59 -14.55
C THR A 91 -12.62 -12.24 -15.03
N ALA A 92 -12.61 -12.04 -16.35
CA ALA A 92 -12.22 -10.78 -16.96
C ALA A 92 -13.04 -9.58 -16.49
N ASP A 93 -14.27 -9.84 -16.03
CA ASP A 93 -15.20 -8.80 -15.60
C ASP A 93 -14.79 -8.06 -14.33
N VAL A 94 -13.94 -8.62 -13.49
CA VAL A 94 -13.54 -7.98 -12.22
C VAL A 94 -12.19 -7.29 -12.26
N VAL A 95 -11.38 -7.58 -13.29
CA VAL A 95 -10.11 -6.83 -13.56
C VAL A 95 -9.95 -6.66 -15.06
N PHE A 96 -9.80 -5.44 -15.51
CA PHE A 96 -9.58 -5.10 -16.92
C PHE A 96 -9.00 -3.70 -17.06
N ILE A 97 -8.56 -3.37 -18.26
CA ILE A 97 -8.12 -2.02 -18.62
C ILE A 97 -9.32 -1.23 -19.16
N LYS A 98 -9.43 0.02 -18.73
CA LYS A 98 -10.41 0.97 -19.29
C LYS A 98 -9.85 2.39 -19.30
N ASN A 99 -9.87 3.03 -20.46
CA ASN A 99 -9.35 4.39 -20.66
C ASN A 99 -7.90 4.53 -20.14
N GLY A 100 -7.02 3.56 -20.47
CA GLY A 100 -5.62 3.55 -20.06
C GLY A 100 -5.43 3.45 -18.53
N ARG A 101 -6.28 2.67 -17.84
CA ARG A 101 -6.23 2.48 -16.38
C ARG A 101 -6.61 1.05 -16.01
N LEU A 102 -5.99 0.52 -14.99
CA LEU A 102 -6.44 -0.71 -14.37
C LEU A 102 -7.76 -0.44 -13.62
N VAL A 103 -8.74 -1.28 -13.86
CA VAL A 103 -9.99 -1.34 -13.10
C VAL A 103 -10.01 -2.65 -12.32
N CYS A 104 -10.09 -2.57 -10.99
CA CYS A 104 -10.50 -3.66 -10.14
C CYS A 104 -11.90 -3.34 -9.62
N ARG A 105 -12.84 -4.27 -9.74
CA ARG A 105 -14.21 -4.04 -9.30
C ARG A 105 -14.81 -5.23 -8.56
N VAL A 106 -15.91 -4.99 -7.90
CA VAL A 106 -16.79 -6.02 -7.31
C VAL A 106 -18.10 -6.03 -8.07
N ILE A 107 -18.58 -7.22 -8.36
CA ILE A 107 -19.88 -7.47 -9.01
C ILE A 107 -20.62 -8.58 -8.29
N PRO A 108 -21.95 -8.62 -8.34
CA PRO A 108 -22.74 -9.79 -7.90
C PRO A 108 -22.32 -11.04 -8.67
N ASN A 109 -22.26 -12.16 -7.99
CA ASN A 109 -22.06 -13.45 -8.65
C ASN A 109 -23.39 -13.98 -9.15
N THR A 110 -23.48 -14.18 -10.46
CA THR A 110 -24.70 -14.74 -11.10
C THR A 110 -24.55 -16.21 -11.48
N ASN A 111 -23.41 -16.84 -11.18
CA ASN A 111 -23.19 -18.26 -11.45
C ASN A 111 -23.74 -19.10 -10.29
N PRO A 112 -24.84 -19.88 -10.48
CA PRO A 112 -25.45 -20.68 -9.41
C PRO A 112 -24.56 -21.84 -8.94
N ALA A 113 -23.55 -22.21 -9.71
CA ALA A 113 -22.57 -23.26 -9.33
C ALA A 113 -21.45 -22.75 -8.44
N ASP A 114 -21.27 -21.43 -8.32
CA ASP A 114 -20.27 -20.81 -7.43
C ASP A 114 -20.97 -20.24 -6.19
N THR A 115 -20.60 -20.73 -5.02
CA THR A 115 -21.17 -20.32 -3.74
C THR A 115 -20.75 -18.93 -3.26
N ALA A 116 -19.85 -18.26 -3.98
CA ALA A 116 -19.47 -16.88 -3.67
C ALA A 116 -20.67 -15.94 -3.93
N MET A 117 -20.95 -15.05 -2.98
CA MET A 117 -21.99 -14.02 -3.16
C MET A 117 -21.58 -12.94 -4.17
N MET A 118 -20.31 -12.60 -4.17
CA MET A 118 -19.72 -11.54 -4.98
C MET A 118 -18.47 -12.05 -5.69
N LEU A 119 -18.09 -11.38 -6.77
CA LEU A 119 -16.81 -11.58 -7.44
C LEU A 119 -15.99 -10.29 -7.32
N ALA A 120 -14.76 -10.42 -6.83
CA ALA A 120 -13.87 -9.30 -6.55
C ALA A 120 -12.58 -9.35 -7.39
N GLY A 121 -12.08 -8.18 -7.78
CA GLY A 121 -10.87 -8.04 -8.60
C GLY A 121 -9.63 -7.74 -7.78
N ALA A 122 -8.58 -8.55 -7.95
CA ALA A 122 -7.27 -8.30 -7.36
C ALA A 122 -6.14 -8.76 -8.28
N VAL A 123 -5.04 -8.00 -8.29
CA VAL A 123 -3.81 -8.33 -9.03
C VAL A 123 -2.59 -8.15 -8.14
N PHE A 124 -1.51 -8.84 -8.47
CA PHE A 124 -0.25 -8.73 -7.76
C PHE A 124 0.96 -8.93 -8.69
N THR A 125 2.11 -8.41 -8.25
CA THR A 125 3.38 -8.60 -8.99
C THR A 125 4.22 -9.74 -8.43
N LYS A 126 3.66 -10.60 -7.56
CA LYS A 126 4.36 -11.72 -6.93
C LYS A 126 5.05 -12.60 -7.96
N HIS A 127 6.35 -12.90 -7.74
CA HIS A 127 7.24 -13.66 -8.62
C HIS A 127 7.52 -13.03 -10.00
N LYS A 128 7.10 -11.78 -10.22
CA LYS A 128 7.33 -11.04 -11.47
C LYS A 128 8.11 -9.76 -11.23
N PHE A 129 7.70 -8.97 -10.24
CA PHE A 129 8.42 -7.78 -9.81
C PHE A 129 8.35 -7.64 -8.30
N ALA A 130 9.50 -7.37 -7.68
CA ALA A 130 9.61 -7.01 -6.28
C ALA A 130 10.79 -6.04 -6.11
N PHE A 131 10.73 -5.19 -5.11
CA PHE A 131 11.75 -4.20 -4.82
C PHE A 131 12.04 -4.14 -3.32
N LYS A 132 13.21 -3.61 -2.99
CA LYS A 132 13.61 -3.34 -1.60
C LYS A 132 14.22 -1.94 -1.54
N TYR A 133 13.67 -1.12 -0.66
CA TYR A 133 14.02 0.28 -0.47
C TYR A 133 13.71 1.14 -1.69
N GLY A 134 13.56 2.43 -1.47
CA GLY A 134 13.23 3.41 -2.48
C GLY A 134 11.89 4.09 -2.23
N LYS A 135 11.30 4.62 -3.29
CA LYS A 135 10.00 5.29 -3.24
C LYS A 135 9.00 4.57 -4.14
N ILE A 136 7.82 4.30 -3.66
CA ILE A 136 6.69 3.82 -4.45
C ILE A 136 5.53 4.81 -4.34
N GLU A 137 4.89 5.08 -5.46
CA GLU A 137 3.70 5.91 -5.55
C GLU A 137 2.62 5.19 -6.35
N VAL A 138 1.43 5.15 -5.79
CA VAL A 138 0.24 4.59 -6.43
C VAL A 138 -0.78 5.70 -6.61
N ARG A 139 -1.08 6.06 -7.86
CA ARG A 139 -2.14 7.02 -8.17
C ARG A 139 -3.45 6.30 -8.36
N MET A 140 -4.40 6.52 -7.46
CA MET A 140 -5.64 5.76 -7.43
C MET A 140 -6.83 6.62 -7.01
N ARG A 141 -8.02 6.23 -7.43
CA ARG A 141 -9.30 6.69 -6.92
C ARG A 141 -10.24 5.52 -6.73
N THR A 142 -11.23 5.66 -5.87
CA THR A 142 -12.23 4.63 -5.64
C THR A 142 -13.58 5.24 -5.31
N ASN A 143 -14.64 4.66 -5.81
CA ASN A 143 -15.97 4.90 -5.28
C ASN A 143 -16.23 3.88 -4.17
N LEU A 144 -16.66 4.35 -3.02
CA LEU A 144 -16.89 3.49 -1.87
C LEU A 144 -18.37 3.32 -1.60
N LEU A 145 -18.77 2.06 -1.48
CA LEU A 145 -20.06 1.65 -0.95
C LEU A 145 -19.83 0.79 0.29
N LYS A 146 -20.89 0.60 1.05
CA LYS A 146 -20.89 -0.30 2.21
C LYS A 146 -20.35 -1.68 1.82
N GLY A 147 -19.45 -2.23 2.61
CA GLY A 147 -18.81 -3.53 2.37
C GLY A 147 -17.56 -3.50 1.48
N ASN A 148 -17.23 -2.38 0.85
CA ASN A 148 -16.03 -2.27 0.03
C ASN A 148 -14.75 -2.19 0.84
N PHE A 149 -13.70 -2.79 0.26
CA PHE A 149 -12.35 -2.74 0.80
C PHE A 149 -11.30 -2.64 -0.33
N PRO A 150 -11.16 -1.46 -0.94
CA PRO A 150 -10.07 -1.21 -1.87
C PRO A 150 -8.77 -0.96 -1.12
N ALA A 151 -7.67 -1.52 -1.66
CA ALA A 151 -6.34 -1.32 -1.12
C ALA A 151 -5.25 -1.33 -2.19
N ALA A 152 -4.16 -0.63 -1.88
CA ALA A 152 -2.88 -0.74 -2.55
C ALA A 152 -1.80 -0.96 -1.48
N TRP A 153 -1.11 -2.06 -1.53
CA TRP A 153 -0.23 -2.53 -0.48
C TRP A 153 0.91 -3.40 -0.99
N ILE A 154 1.87 -3.68 -0.12
CA ILE A 154 3.04 -4.49 -0.46
C ILE A 154 3.30 -5.57 0.60
N MET A 155 3.76 -6.73 0.15
CA MET A 155 4.14 -7.86 1.00
C MET A 155 5.49 -8.46 0.62
N PRO A 156 6.17 -9.16 1.55
CA PRO A 156 7.44 -9.82 1.27
C PRO A 156 7.32 -10.85 0.14
N GLN A 157 8.24 -10.80 -0.82
CA GLN A 157 8.34 -11.78 -1.90
C GLN A 157 8.63 -13.18 -1.37
N VAL A 158 9.41 -13.28 -0.31
CA VAL A 158 9.73 -14.53 0.41
C VAL A 158 9.58 -14.32 1.91
N PRO A 159 9.20 -15.35 2.67
CA PRO A 159 8.91 -15.21 4.09
C PRO A 159 10.10 -14.78 4.96
N GLY A 160 11.33 -15.00 4.54
CA GLY A 160 12.52 -14.80 5.40
C GLY A 160 12.79 -16.00 6.32
N ASN A 161 14.01 -16.03 6.88
CA ASN A 161 14.44 -17.04 7.85
C ASN A 161 15.22 -16.32 8.98
N PRO A 162 14.74 -16.33 10.26
CA PRO A 162 13.44 -16.88 10.66
C PRO A 162 12.27 -16.12 10.02
N TYR A 163 11.10 -16.77 9.96
CA TYR A 163 9.90 -16.11 9.42
C TYR A 163 9.57 -14.83 10.18
N ARG A 164 9.37 -13.77 9.44
CA ARG A 164 8.96 -12.47 9.97
C ARG A 164 7.85 -11.90 9.08
N TYR A 165 6.69 -11.69 9.66
CA TYR A 165 5.61 -11.00 8.96
C TYR A 165 5.98 -9.55 8.72
N GLY A 166 5.63 -9.03 7.55
CA GLY A 166 5.76 -7.62 7.19
C GLY A 166 4.76 -7.28 6.12
N GLU A 167 4.07 -6.15 6.26
CA GLU A 167 3.10 -5.63 5.31
C GLU A 167 3.09 -4.11 5.41
N VAL A 168 2.96 -3.45 4.29
CA VAL A 168 2.81 -1.99 4.26
C VAL A 168 1.64 -1.65 3.36
N ASP A 169 0.62 -1.04 3.94
CA ASP A 169 -0.56 -0.56 3.23
C ASP A 169 -0.35 0.91 2.86
N LEU A 170 -0.14 1.16 1.57
CA LEU A 170 -0.04 2.52 1.05
C LEU A 170 -1.38 3.23 1.17
N ILE A 171 -2.46 2.47 1.06
CA ILE A 171 -3.83 2.95 1.25
C ILE A 171 -4.79 1.80 1.46
N GLU A 172 -5.69 1.95 2.42
CA GLU A 172 -6.85 1.12 2.66
C GLU A 172 -8.08 2.02 2.92
N TYR A 173 -9.22 1.60 2.38
CA TYR A 173 -10.52 2.19 2.72
C TYR A 173 -11.48 1.10 3.18
N PHE A 174 -12.26 1.38 4.22
CA PHE A 174 -13.23 0.45 4.78
C PHE A 174 -14.64 0.94 4.58
N GLY A 175 -15.43 0.20 3.81
CA GLY A 175 -16.82 0.53 3.53
C GLY A 175 -16.97 1.95 2.97
N ASN A 176 -17.92 2.69 3.51
CA ASN A 176 -18.20 4.08 3.13
C ASN A 176 -17.56 5.12 4.07
N GLU A 177 -16.63 4.70 4.94
CA GLU A 177 -15.90 5.63 5.79
C GLU A 177 -15.04 6.59 4.94
N GLY A 178 -15.11 7.87 5.24
CA GLY A 178 -14.31 8.90 4.58
C GLY A 178 -12.87 9.00 5.13
N ILE A 179 -12.25 7.86 5.50
CA ILE A 179 -10.95 7.81 6.17
C ILE A 179 -9.99 7.00 5.31
N ALA A 180 -8.94 7.65 4.83
CA ALA A 180 -7.79 6.97 4.23
C ALA A 180 -6.89 6.42 5.35
N ARG A 181 -6.58 5.14 5.32
CA ARG A 181 -5.66 4.49 6.26
C ARG A 181 -4.41 4.04 5.54
N GLN A 182 -3.28 4.33 6.13
CA GLN A 182 -1.98 3.81 5.75
C GLN A 182 -1.43 3.05 6.96
N THR A 183 -1.10 1.77 6.78
CA THR A 183 -0.80 0.89 7.91
C THR A 183 0.54 0.20 7.72
N ILE A 184 1.30 0.07 8.82
CA ILE A 184 2.55 -0.68 8.87
C ILE A 184 2.36 -1.88 9.78
N HIS A 185 2.42 -3.08 9.23
CA HIS A 185 2.31 -4.33 9.97
C HIS A 185 3.66 -5.01 10.09
N SER A 186 4.30 -4.88 11.25
CA SER A 186 5.50 -5.65 11.59
C SER A 186 5.14 -7.01 12.20
N HIS A 187 6.09 -7.95 12.27
CA HIS A 187 5.87 -9.21 12.96
C HIS A 187 5.49 -9.00 14.43
N ARG A 188 6.19 -8.05 15.10
CA ARG A 188 5.92 -7.69 16.48
C ARG A 188 4.47 -7.25 16.73
N THR A 189 3.95 -6.39 15.88
CA THR A 189 2.59 -5.85 16.06
C THR A 189 1.51 -6.76 15.50
N ALA A 190 1.71 -7.31 14.31
CA ALA A 190 0.69 -8.11 13.62
C ALA A 190 0.57 -9.54 14.13
N ILE A 191 1.68 -10.18 14.52
CA ILE A 191 1.70 -11.59 14.94
C ILE A 191 1.81 -11.71 16.45
N LEU A 192 2.81 -11.05 17.06
CA LEU A 192 3.03 -11.15 18.52
C LEU A 192 2.06 -10.27 19.32
N LYS A 193 1.29 -9.40 18.66
CA LYS A 193 0.34 -8.47 19.30
C LYS A 193 0.95 -7.57 20.38
N LYS A 194 2.24 -7.29 20.25
CA LYS A 194 2.96 -6.41 21.16
C LYS A 194 2.84 -4.96 20.73
N SER A 195 2.76 -4.06 21.69
CA SER A 195 2.72 -2.61 21.45
C SER A 195 4.03 -2.11 20.85
N ASP A 196 3.92 -1.08 20.00
CA ASP A 196 5.04 -0.41 19.36
C ASP A 196 4.69 1.07 19.14
N GLN A 197 5.53 1.79 18.41
CA GLN A 197 5.21 3.12 17.91
C GLN A 197 3.94 3.08 17.04
N LYS A 198 3.40 4.26 16.71
CA LYS A 198 2.21 4.37 15.86
C LYS A 198 2.41 3.64 14.54
N THR A 199 1.48 2.77 14.18
CA THR A 199 1.50 1.95 12.97
C THR A 199 0.36 2.25 12.00
N VAL A 200 -0.68 2.96 12.45
CA VAL A 200 -1.84 3.32 11.63
C VAL A 200 -1.92 4.84 11.52
N PHE A 201 -1.86 5.34 10.29
CA PHE A 201 -1.94 6.75 9.96
C PHE A 201 -3.25 7.02 9.22
N MET A 202 -4.09 7.86 9.79
CA MET A 202 -5.44 8.12 9.29
C MET A 202 -5.57 9.56 8.81
N THR A 203 -5.96 9.73 7.54
CA THR A 203 -6.31 11.03 6.96
C THR A 203 -7.82 11.09 6.75
N ARG A 204 -8.46 12.08 7.37
CA ARG A 204 -9.91 12.32 7.29
C ARG A 204 -10.22 13.33 6.19
N ASN A 205 -11.48 13.35 5.74
CA ASN A 205 -12.00 14.34 4.78
C ASN A 205 -11.30 14.31 3.40
N ILE A 206 -10.70 13.18 3.03
CA ILE A 206 -10.16 12.98 1.69
C ILE A 206 -11.31 12.66 0.71
N ASN A 207 -11.32 13.33 -0.43
CA ASN A 207 -12.29 13.03 -1.48
C ASN A 207 -11.80 11.85 -2.34
N ARG A 208 -12.04 10.63 -1.89
CA ARG A 208 -11.62 9.37 -2.51
C ARG A 208 -12.12 9.15 -3.95
N ASP A 209 -13.17 9.85 -4.38
CA ASP A 209 -13.68 9.80 -5.76
C ASP A 209 -12.78 10.59 -6.72
N LYS A 210 -11.90 11.42 -6.20
CA LYS A 210 -10.84 12.07 -6.95
C LYS A 210 -9.56 11.24 -6.94
N TRP A 211 -8.68 11.56 -7.88
CA TRP A 211 -7.37 10.95 -7.96
C TRP A 211 -6.45 11.49 -6.88
N HIS A 212 -5.87 10.60 -6.11
CA HIS A 212 -4.82 10.89 -5.14
C HIS A 212 -3.59 10.02 -5.41
N VAL A 213 -2.43 10.48 -4.97
CA VAL A 213 -1.16 9.76 -5.02
C VAL A 213 -0.82 9.30 -3.61
N TYR A 214 -0.80 7.98 -3.41
CA TYR A 214 -0.42 7.35 -2.14
C TYR A 214 1.00 6.86 -2.23
N GLY A 215 1.87 7.39 -1.37
CA GLY A 215 3.30 7.20 -1.40
C GLY A 215 3.86 6.48 -0.18
N LEU A 216 4.97 5.79 -0.42
CA LEU A 216 5.84 5.24 0.62
C LEU A 216 7.28 5.52 0.22
N GLU A 217 8.03 6.21 1.08
CA GLU A 217 9.49 6.22 1.05
C GLU A 217 10.02 5.20 2.04
N TRP A 218 10.82 4.28 1.54
CA TRP A 218 11.30 3.13 2.29
C TRP A 218 12.82 3.08 2.29
N THR A 219 13.40 3.25 3.46
CA THR A 219 14.84 3.20 3.70
C THR A 219 15.21 2.00 4.60
N PRO A 220 16.49 1.68 4.80
CA PRO A 220 16.89 0.68 5.80
C PRO A 220 16.47 1.00 7.23
N HIS A 221 16.07 2.25 7.52
CA HIS A 221 15.83 2.73 8.88
C HIS A 221 14.44 3.33 9.09
N ALA A 222 13.69 3.61 8.02
CA ALA A 222 12.40 4.27 8.12
C ALA A 222 11.46 3.88 6.98
N LEU A 223 10.16 3.90 7.29
CA LEU A 223 9.05 3.89 6.34
C LEU A 223 8.28 5.19 6.54
N VAL A 224 8.20 6.01 5.49
CA VAL A 224 7.50 7.30 5.52
C VAL A 224 6.35 7.26 4.53
N THR A 225 5.14 7.40 5.02
CA THR A 225 3.92 7.41 4.19
C THR A 225 3.53 8.82 3.80
N SER A 226 2.91 8.96 2.63
CA SER A 226 2.43 10.25 2.13
C SER A 226 1.13 10.12 1.34
N ILE A 227 0.37 11.22 1.24
CA ILE A 227 -0.77 11.39 0.32
C ILE A 227 -0.56 12.71 -0.40
N ASP A 228 -0.59 12.70 -1.74
CA ASP A 228 -0.37 13.85 -2.62
C ASP A 228 0.94 14.62 -2.32
N GLY A 229 1.98 13.89 -1.91
CA GLY A 229 3.27 14.44 -1.53
C GLY A 229 3.39 14.88 -0.07
N GLU A 230 2.29 15.04 0.65
CA GLU A 230 2.30 15.43 2.06
C GLU A 230 2.53 14.22 2.96
N THR A 231 3.50 14.29 3.86
CA THR A 231 3.80 13.21 4.82
C THR A 231 2.64 12.99 5.78
N THR A 232 2.19 11.75 5.89
CA THR A 232 1.09 11.34 6.77
C THR A 232 1.56 10.55 7.99
N GLY A 233 2.70 9.87 7.86
CA GLY A 233 3.25 9.05 8.93
C GLY A 233 4.70 8.65 8.74
N CYS A 234 5.31 8.22 9.85
CA CYS A 234 6.67 7.70 9.88
C CYS A 234 6.74 6.53 10.87
N TYR A 235 7.35 5.43 10.42
CA TYR A 235 7.65 4.25 11.24
C TYR A 235 9.15 3.98 11.19
N LEU A 236 9.80 4.00 12.35
CA LEU A 236 11.25 3.89 12.47
C LEU A 236 11.68 2.48 12.86
N LYS A 237 12.82 2.06 12.34
CA LYS A 237 13.54 0.90 12.87
C LYS A 237 13.98 1.21 14.32
N SER A 238 13.67 0.30 15.24
CA SER A 238 14.08 0.42 16.64
C SER A 238 15.58 0.21 16.82
N ASP A 239 16.15 0.84 17.84
CA ASP A 239 17.49 0.54 18.33
C ASP A 239 17.47 -0.51 19.46
N ASP A 240 16.30 -0.88 19.96
CA ASP A 240 16.10 -1.89 20.99
C ASP A 240 16.27 -3.29 20.39
N PRO A 241 17.30 -4.05 20.82
CA PRO A 241 17.58 -5.38 20.27
C PRO A 241 16.44 -6.37 20.54
N VAL A 242 15.72 -6.27 21.66
CA VAL A 242 14.58 -7.15 21.96
C VAL A 242 13.44 -6.92 20.96
N LYS A 243 13.12 -5.66 20.68
CA LYS A 243 12.11 -5.34 19.67
C LYS A 243 12.51 -5.82 18.28
N LEU A 244 13.78 -5.70 17.92
CA LEU A 244 14.31 -6.18 16.62
C LEU A 244 14.22 -7.70 16.53
N GLU A 245 14.56 -8.43 17.58
CA GLU A 245 14.44 -9.88 17.64
C GLU A 245 12.98 -10.33 17.50
N GLU A 246 12.04 -9.59 18.09
CA GLU A 246 10.60 -9.79 17.95
C GLU A 246 10.05 -9.35 16.59
N GLY A 247 10.92 -8.92 15.67
CA GLY A 247 10.54 -8.55 14.31
C GLY A 247 9.81 -7.20 14.22
N GLN A 248 10.18 -6.23 15.06
CA GLN A 248 9.75 -4.85 14.88
C GLN A 248 10.15 -4.31 13.51
N TRP A 249 11.36 -4.65 13.05
CA TRP A 249 11.78 -4.33 11.70
C TRP A 249 11.77 -5.58 10.81
N SER A 250 10.73 -5.72 10.01
CA SER A 250 10.50 -6.84 9.08
C SER A 250 10.63 -6.41 7.61
N PHE A 251 11.24 -5.26 7.36
CA PHE A 251 11.27 -4.54 6.08
C PHE A 251 12.67 -4.49 5.46
N ASP A 252 13.42 -5.59 5.53
CA ASP A 252 14.80 -5.71 5.05
C ASP A 252 14.96 -6.66 3.86
N ARG A 253 13.85 -7.03 3.22
CA ARG A 253 13.77 -7.93 2.07
C ARG A 253 12.93 -7.33 0.94
N SER A 254 12.88 -7.98 -0.21
CA SER A 254 12.07 -7.49 -1.33
C SER A 254 10.58 -7.74 -1.12
N PHE A 255 9.76 -6.77 -1.48
CA PHE A 255 8.30 -6.80 -1.41
C PHE A 255 7.70 -6.70 -2.81
N PHE A 256 6.62 -7.41 -3.04
CA PHE A 256 5.79 -7.31 -4.24
C PHE A 256 4.54 -6.46 -3.97
N ILE A 257 3.90 -5.99 -5.04
CA ILE A 257 2.77 -5.07 -4.99
C ILE A 257 1.46 -5.84 -5.14
N ILE A 258 0.43 -5.42 -4.41
CA ILE A 258 -0.94 -5.93 -4.49
C ILE A 258 -1.89 -4.75 -4.66
N LEU A 259 -2.83 -4.90 -5.58
CA LEU A 259 -3.92 -3.96 -5.83
C LEU A 259 -5.22 -4.74 -5.81
N ASN A 260 -6.17 -4.34 -4.98
CA ASN A 260 -7.44 -5.04 -4.87
C ASN A 260 -8.62 -4.11 -4.67
N GLN A 261 -9.77 -4.56 -5.16
CA GLN A 261 -11.08 -4.14 -4.74
C GLN A 261 -11.76 -5.34 -4.11
N SER A 262 -11.60 -5.49 -2.79
CA SER A 262 -12.22 -6.54 -2.00
C SER A 262 -13.56 -6.09 -1.44
N VAL A 263 -14.33 -7.02 -0.87
CA VAL A 263 -15.67 -6.78 -0.32
C VAL A 263 -15.96 -7.71 0.84
N GLY A 264 -16.81 -7.26 1.78
CA GLY A 264 -17.26 -8.07 2.92
C GLY A 264 -16.17 -8.35 3.95
N TYR A 265 -15.25 -7.38 4.17
CA TYR A 265 -14.17 -7.53 5.11
C TYR A 265 -14.62 -7.34 6.56
N GLY A 266 -14.45 -8.39 7.37
CA GLY A 266 -14.68 -8.35 8.82
C GLY A 266 -16.08 -7.95 9.25
N ASN A 267 -16.17 -7.34 10.42
CA ASN A 267 -17.42 -6.83 11.00
C ASN A 267 -17.93 -5.53 10.37
N TRP A 268 -17.15 -4.97 9.42
CA TRP A 268 -17.46 -3.64 8.94
C TRP A 268 -18.65 -3.58 8.01
N HIS A 269 -19.01 -4.66 7.36
CA HIS A 269 -20.24 -4.68 6.59
C HIS A 269 -20.32 -5.91 5.67
N ALA A 270 -21.41 -6.62 5.75
CA ALA A 270 -21.77 -7.55 4.71
C ALA A 270 -21.85 -6.81 3.37
N PRO A 271 -21.44 -7.42 2.25
CA PRO A 271 -21.63 -6.83 0.94
C PRO A 271 -23.13 -6.58 0.74
N ASP A 272 -23.44 -5.42 0.15
CA ASP A 272 -24.80 -5.15 -0.29
C ASP A 272 -24.92 -5.59 -1.77
N PRO A 273 -25.60 -6.69 -2.08
CA PRO A 273 -25.73 -7.17 -3.44
C PRO A 273 -26.59 -6.26 -4.32
N HIS A 274 -27.29 -5.30 -3.72
CA HIS A 274 -28.17 -4.34 -4.41
C HIS A 274 -27.57 -2.94 -4.54
N ALA A 275 -26.35 -2.69 -4.04
CA ALA A 275 -25.68 -1.39 -4.09
C ALA A 275 -24.99 -1.10 -5.43
#